data_d6935bc3b9eb2a79ed1ada40199ed200
#
_entry.id   d6935bc3b9eb2a79ed1ada40199ed200
#
_cell.length_a   1.000
_cell.length_b   1.000
_cell.length_c   1.000
_cell.angle_alpha   90.00
_cell.angle_beta   90.00
_cell.angle_gamma   90.00
#
_symmetry.space_group_name_H-M   'P 1'
#
loop_
_entity.id
_entity.type
_entity.pdbx_description
1 polymer ?
#
loop_
_entity_poly.entity_id
_entity_poly.type
_entity_poly.pdbx_seq_one_letter_code
_entity_poly.pdbx_strand_id
1 'polypeptide(L)'
;MNNEQTKEALKEELELLRKENEQLKRQLRSLEQNKQPEESSTSFQERYAVKILNSLPDMLTVFNHDEVGIEVVSNEETNHVGISNKDFEGMHMRQMVPPEAYQNIHANMQKVIATRTVSAAHHDMDFNGSHHYYENRIFPLDEEYVLIMCRDITERVATQQQLEIFKSVLDKVSDSILAVSSDGTLVYANKQFMEEYGVTQQMGTQKIYDLPVSMRTPELWEAKLKDIRDNSGSFSYRAAYVRKGEEKNRVHQVSTYLTQEDDTELIWFFTQDITDVIKKRDELRELNLLLDGILNNIPVYLYVKDPEDDFRYLYWNLSLIHI
;
A
#
# COMPACT_ATOMS: atom_id res chain seq x y z
N MET A 1 -75.98 65.99 12.83
CA MET A 1 -75.74 65.86 11.37
C MET A 1 -74.30 65.42 11.02
N ASN A 2 -73.32 65.52 11.91
CA ASN A 2 -71.91 65.17 11.56
C ASN A 2 -71.53 63.68 11.68
N ASN A 3 -72.36 62.84 12.31
CA ASN A 3 -71.97 61.41 12.57
C ASN A 3 -72.47 60.45 11.47
N GLU A 4 -73.46 60.84 10.68
CA GLU A 4 -73.95 59.99 9.55
C GLU A 4 -73.09 60.14 8.29
N GLN A 5 -72.61 61.33 7.99
CA GLN A 5 -71.71 61.59 6.84
C GLN A 5 -70.34 60.95 7.04
N THR A 6 -69.83 60.91 8.28
CA THR A 6 -68.56 60.20 8.55
C THR A 6 -68.71 58.71 8.48
N LYS A 7 -69.88 58.14 8.76
CA LYS A 7 -70.15 56.69 8.68
C LYS A 7 -70.32 56.21 7.21
N GLU A 8 -70.86 57.09 6.39
CA GLU A 8 -71.04 56.84 4.95
C GLU A 8 -69.70 56.90 4.21
N ALA A 9 -68.86 57.88 4.52
CA ALA A 9 -67.50 58.01 4.02
C ALA A 9 -66.60 56.79 4.41
N LEU A 10 -66.69 56.32 5.64
CA LEU A 10 -66.00 55.12 6.12
C LEU A 10 -66.49 53.83 5.46
N LYS A 11 -67.79 53.78 5.10
CA LYS A 11 -68.32 52.62 4.34
C LYS A 11 -67.80 52.59 2.90
N GLU A 12 -67.75 53.76 2.26
CA GLU A 12 -67.19 53.86 0.90
C GLU A 12 -65.69 53.50 0.88
N GLU A 13 -64.93 53.98 1.84
CA GLU A 13 -63.50 53.64 1.98
C GLU A 13 -63.28 52.17 2.26
N LEU A 14 -64.13 51.53 3.06
CA LEU A 14 -64.12 50.12 3.35
C LEU A 14 -64.51 49.25 2.12
N GLU A 15 -65.40 49.69 1.29
CA GLU A 15 -65.72 49.04 0.01
C GLU A 15 -64.61 49.19 -1.02
N LEU A 16 -63.93 50.34 -1.04
CA LEU A 16 -62.77 50.58 -1.90
C LEU A 16 -61.61 49.65 -1.53
N LEU A 17 -61.28 49.60 -0.26
CA LEU A 17 -60.24 48.74 0.29
C LEU A 17 -60.55 47.23 0.07
N ARG A 18 -61.83 46.86 0.15
CA ARG A 18 -62.24 45.48 -0.17
C ARG A 18 -62.04 45.14 -1.65
N LYS A 19 -62.38 46.08 -2.57
CA LYS A 19 -62.13 45.89 -4.00
C LYS A 19 -60.62 45.80 -4.33
N GLU A 20 -59.84 46.63 -3.69
CA GLU A 20 -58.36 46.62 -3.86
C GLU A 20 -57.74 45.34 -3.34
N ASN A 21 -58.21 44.86 -2.19
CA ASN A 21 -57.78 43.59 -1.61
C ASN A 21 -58.17 42.37 -2.48
N GLU A 22 -59.34 42.38 -3.07
CA GLU A 22 -59.81 41.39 -4.02
C GLU A 22 -58.97 41.41 -5.33
N GLN A 23 -58.60 42.61 -5.79
CA GLN A 23 -57.75 42.78 -6.95
C GLN A 23 -56.31 42.30 -6.69
N LEU A 24 -55.73 42.62 -5.54
CA LEU A 24 -54.45 42.13 -5.07
C LEU A 24 -54.46 40.60 -4.90
N LYS A 25 -55.52 40.02 -4.36
CA LYS A 25 -55.67 38.56 -4.25
C LYS A 25 -55.74 37.88 -5.60
N ARG A 26 -56.41 38.53 -6.60
CA ARG A 26 -56.40 38.00 -7.99
C ARG A 26 -55.05 38.11 -8.67
N GLN A 27 -54.30 39.19 -8.42
CA GLN A 27 -52.94 39.35 -8.89
C GLN A 27 -52.00 38.34 -8.24
N LEU A 28 -52.10 38.11 -6.93
CA LEU A 28 -51.36 37.07 -6.22
C LEU A 28 -51.64 35.66 -6.77
N ARG A 29 -52.93 35.31 -6.99
CA ARG A 29 -53.31 34.03 -7.62
C ARG A 29 -52.84 33.87 -9.06
N SER A 30 -52.79 34.95 -9.83
CA SER A 30 -52.24 34.90 -11.21
C SER A 30 -50.71 34.78 -11.19
N LEU A 31 -50.03 35.37 -10.20
CA LEU A 31 -48.58 35.19 -9.99
C LEU A 31 -48.25 33.81 -9.44
N GLU A 32 -49.11 33.26 -8.59
CA GLU A 32 -48.97 31.86 -8.12
C GLU A 32 -49.30 30.82 -9.19
N GLN A 33 -50.26 31.11 -10.09
CA GLN A 33 -50.59 30.24 -11.23
C GLN A 33 -49.56 30.35 -12.39
N ASN A 34 -48.86 31.49 -12.51
CA ASN A 34 -47.74 31.66 -13.45
C ASN A 34 -46.39 31.20 -12.86
N LYS A 35 -46.32 30.85 -11.59
CA LYS A 35 -45.33 29.94 -11.05
C LYS A 35 -45.79 28.50 -11.39
N GLN A 36 -45.81 28.15 -12.68
CA GLN A 36 -45.46 26.77 -13.01
C GLN A 36 -44.14 26.53 -12.32
N PRO A 37 -43.97 25.41 -11.61
CA PRO A 37 -42.64 25.01 -11.25
C PRO A 37 -41.87 24.99 -12.57
N GLU A 38 -40.92 25.86 -12.73
CA GLU A 38 -39.81 25.63 -13.64
C GLU A 38 -39.18 24.32 -13.18
N GLU A 39 -39.78 23.19 -13.50
CA GLU A 39 -39.08 21.98 -13.81
C GLU A 39 -38.23 22.23 -15.08
N SER A 40 -37.61 23.38 -15.13
CA SER A 40 -36.72 23.80 -16.17
C SER A 40 -35.32 23.43 -15.74
N SER A 41 -34.81 22.38 -16.34
CA SER A 41 -33.40 22.24 -16.68
C SER A 41 -32.41 22.57 -15.52
N THR A 42 -32.72 22.10 -14.32
CA THR A 42 -31.60 21.85 -13.39
C THR A 42 -30.67 20.92 -14.15
N SER A 43 -29.48 21.41 -14.47
CA SER A 43 -28.55 20.64 -15.28
C SER A 43 -28.34 19.30 -14.59
N PHE A 44 -27.99 18.25 -15.34
CA PHE A 44 -27.65 16.95 -14.76
C PHE A 44 -26.68 17.14 -13.55
N GLN A 45 -25.74 18.07 -13.67
CA GLN A 45 -24.78 18.43 -12.64
C GLN A 45 -25.42 18.91 -11.33
N GLU A 46 -26.39 19.84 -11.40
CA GLU A 46 -27.08 20.35 -10.19
C GLU A 46 -27.94 19.27 -9.52
N ARG A 47 -28.61 18.43 -10.32
CA ARG A 47 -29.48 17.35 -9.82
C ARG A 47 -28.72 16.25 -9.10
N TYR A 48 -27.50 15.97 -9.56
CA TYR A 48 -26.69 14.86 -9.04
C TYR A 48 -25.48 15.33 -8.21
N ALA A 49 -25.16 16.63 -8.16
CA ALA A 49 -24.01 17.16 -7.43
C ALA A 49 -23.98 16.67 -5.99
N VAL A 50 -25.08 16.82 -5.25
CA VAL A 50 -25.15 16.37 -3.83
C VAL A 50 -24.99 14.85 -3.72
N LYS A 51 -25.56 14.07 -4.64
CA LYS A 51 -25.41 12.61 -4.63
C LYS A 51 -23.98 12.18 -4.94
N ILE A 52 -23.34 12.87 -5.87
CA ILE A 52 -21.93 12.62 -6.23
C ILE A 52 -21.04 12.96 -5.04
N LEU A 53 -21.22 14.14 -4.46
CA LEU A 53 -20.44 14.58 -3.29
C LEU A 53 -20.58 13.62 -2.11
N ASN A 54 -21.82 13.19 -1.81
CA ASN A 54 -22.07 12.23 -0.73
C ASN A 54 -21.59 10.80 -1.01
N SER A 55 -21.26 10.47 -2.26
CA SER A 55 -20.69 9.16 -2.63
C SER A 55 -19.18 9.12 -2.61
N LEU A 56 -18.52 10.27 -2.45
CA LEU A 56 -17.08 10.33 -2.34
C LEU A 56 -16.63 9.78 -0.96
N PRO A 57 -15.57 8.98 -0.94
CA PRO A 57 -15.02 8.46 0.32
C PRO A 57 -14.23 9.53 1.10
N ASP A 58 -14.11 10.72 0.56
CA ASP A 58 -13.29 11.81 1.07
C ASP A 58 -14.15 12.79 1.86
N MET A 59 -13.62 13.35 2.95
CA MET A 59 -14.24 14.45 3.66
C MET A 59 -14.03 15.76 2.91
N LEU A 60 -15.12 16.47 2.61
CA LEU A 60 -15.10 17.75 1.91
C LEU A 60 -15.53 18.86 2.84
N THR A 61 -14.68 19.86 3.01
CA THR A 61 -14.91 20.99 3.90
C THR A 61 -14.64 22.32 3.19
N VAL A 62 -15.47 23.30 3.47
CA VAL A 62 -15.32 24.66 2.94
C VAL A 62 -14.82 25.57 4.06
N PHE A 63 -13.79 26.35 3.77
CA PHE A 63 -13.22 27.37 4.64
C PHE A 63 -13.21 28.73 3.96
N ASN A 64 -13.32 29.79 4.74
CA ASN A 64 -13.01 31.14 4.25
C ASN A 64 -11.49 31.40 4.28
N HIS A 65 -11.06 32.54 3.76
CA HIS A 65 -9.63 32.92 3.74
C HIS A 65 -9.02 33.17 5.13
N ASP A 66 -9.86 33.41 6.14
CA ASP A 66 -9.44 33.53 7.56
C ASP A 66 -9.35 32.15 8.24
N GLU A 67 -9.48 31.05 7.48
CA GLU A 67 -9.38 29.67 7.95
C GLU A 67 -10.48 29.25 8.92
N VAL A 68 -11.63 29.91 8.83
CA VAL A 68 -12.82 29.55 9.58
C VAL A 68 -13.67 28.60 8.75
N GLY A 69 -14.09 27.49 9.36
CA GLY A 69 -14.96 26.49 8.74
C GLY A 69 -16.35 27.07 8.44
N ILE A 70 -16.81 26.85 7.22
CA ILE A 70 -18.11 27.32 6.74
C ILE A 70 -19.09 26.15 6.66
N GLU A 71 -18.70 25.05 6.01
CA GLU A 71 -19.58 23.91 5.78
C GLU A 71 -18.79 22.61 5.60
N VAL A 72 -19.38 21.51 6.07
CA VAL A 72 -18.96 20.15 5.70
C VAL A 72 -19.94 19.66 4.62
N VAL A 73 -19.41 19.46 3.42
CA VAL A 73 -20.21 19.13 2.23
C VAL A 73 -20.40 17.62 2.07
N SER A 74 -19.52 16.81 2.69
CA SER A 74 -19.54 15.35 2.59
C SER A 74 -20.45 14.69 3.62
N ASN A 75 -20.71 13.39 3.44
CA ASN A 75 -21.47 12.55 4.36
C ASN A 75 -20.81 12.49 5.76
N GLU A 76 -21.62 12.35 6.82
CA GLU A 76 -21.15 12.19 8.21
C GLU A 76 -20.25 10.93 8.38
N GLU A 77 -20.46 9.88 7.57
CA GLU A 77 -19.65 8.66 7.60
C GLU A 77 -18.19 8.89 7.17
N THR A 78 -17.91 9.96 6.43
CA THR A 78 -16.54 10.31 5.98
C THR A 78 -15.86 11.30 6.92
N ASN A 79 -16.45 11.59 8.07
CA ASN A 79 -15.90 12.52 9.05
C ASN A 79 -14.78 11.88 9.87
N HIS A 80 -13.57 11.96 9.38
CA HIS A 80 -12.37 11.43 10.04
C HIS A 80 -11.80 12.36 11.13
N VAL A 81 -12.35 13.56 11.30
CA VAL A 81 -11.87 14.54 12.29
C VAL A 81 -12.66 14.47 13.61
N GLY A 82 -13.80 13.76 13.62
CA GLY A 82 -14.63 13.60 14.82
C GLY A 82 -15.34 14.88 15.27
N ILE A 83 -15.41 15.91 14.44
CA ILE A 83 -16.09 17.17 14.70
C ILE A 83 -17.47 17.10 14.04
N SER A 84 -18.54 17.33 14.80
CA SER A 84 -19.87 17.35 14.20
C SER A 84 -20.01 18.51 13.20
N ASN A 85 -20.87 18.36 12.17
CA ASN A 85 -21.09 19.42 11.19
C ASN A 85 -21.52 20.75 11.82
N LYS A 86 -22.23 20.68 12.97
CA LYS A 86 -22.66 21.88 13.71
C LYS A 86 -21.51 22.58 14.45
N ASP A 87 -20.55 21.78 14.95
CA ASP A 87 -19.41 22.33 15.68
C ASP A 87 -18.32 22.82 14.71
N PHE A 88 -18.34 22.33 13.45
CA PHE A 88 -17.41 22.76 12.41
C PHE A 88 -17.63 24.21 11.99
N GLU A 89 -18.89 24.63 11.85
CA GLU A 89 -19.25 25.99 11.43
C GLU A 89 -18.77 27.04 12.46
N GLY A 90 -17.97 27.98 11.99
CA GLY A 90 -17.37 29.02 12.83
C GLY A 90 -16.11 28.60 13.59
N MET A 91 -15.69 27.32 13.51
CA MET A 91 -14.46 26.85 14.15
C MET A 91 -13.24 27.17 13.25
N HIS A 92 -12.18 27.70 13.90
CA HIS A 92 -10.92 27.96 13.18
C HIS A 92 -10.13 26.66 12.99
N MET A 93 -9.54 26.45 11.81
CA MET A 93 -8.77 25.24 11.43
C MET A 93 -7.71 24.85 12.47
N ARG A 94 -7.04 25.81 13.11
CA ARG A 94 -6.07 25.57 14.19
C ARG A 94 -6.62 24.74 15.34
N GLN A 95 -7.94 24.74 15.55
CA GLN A 95 -8.60 24.00 16.64
C GLN A 95 -8.95 22.56 16.22
N MET A 96 -8.91 22.27 14.92
CA MET A 96 -9.35 21.00 14.33
C MET A 96 -8.20 19.99 14.14
N VAL A 97 -6.98 20.47 13.96
CA VAL A 97 -5.83 19.66 13.63
C VAL A 97 -4.63 19.97 14.53
N PRO A 98 -3.69 19.02 14.69
CA PRO A 98 -2.46 19.26 15.44
C PRO A 98 -1.64 20.44 14.89
N PRO A 99 -0.81 21.11 15.73
CA PRO A 99 -0.06 22.31 15.31
C PRO A 99 0.84 22.09 14.07
N GLU A 100 1.47 20.92 13.94
CA GLU A 100 2.32 20.60 12.80
C GLU A 100 1.51 20.43 11.52
N ALA A 101 0.39 19.70 11.58
CA ALA A 101 -0.56 19.57 10.48
C ALA A 101 -1.13 20.93 10.06
N TYR A 102 -1.49 21.75 11.04
CA TYR A 102 -1.98 23.11 10.79
C TYR A 102 -0.98 23.94 9.98
N GLN A 103 0.29 23.97 10.39
CA GLN A 103 1.31 24.75 9.67
C GLN A 103 1.42 24.36 8.20
N ASN A 104 1.37 23.04 7.92
CA ASN A 104 1.46 22.52 6.56
C ASN A 104 0.21 22.87 5.73
N ILE A 105 -0.99 22.66 6.29
CA ILE A 105 -2.25 22.99 5.60
C ILE A 105 -2.35 24.50 5.38
N HIS A 106 -2.04 25.31 6.40
CA HIS A 106 -2.02 26.78 6.30
C HIS A 106 -1.13 27.27 5.16
N ALA A 107 0.13 26.83 5.11
CA ALA A 107 1.07 27.25 4.06
C ALA A 107 0.55 26.92 2.65
N ASN A 108 -0.03 25.73 2.48
CA ASN A 108 -0.62 25.31 1.22
C ASN A 108 -1.91 26.09 0.89
N MET A 109 -2.73 26.39 1.88
CA MET A 109 -3.94 27.21 1.70
C MET A 109 -3.59 28.63 1.27
N GLN A 110 -2.63 29.29 1.93
CA GLN A 110 -2.14 30.61 1.53
C GLN A 110 -1.60 30.61 0.09
N LYS A 111 -0.89 29.55 -0.32
CA LYS A 111 -0.45 29.37 -1.70
C LYS A 111 -1.62 29.29 -2.66
N VAL A 112 -2.67 28.50 -2.35
CA VAL A 112 -3.88 28.37 -3.19
C VAL A 112 -4.61 29.70 -3.32
N ILE A 113 -4.77 30.45 -2.23
CA ILE A 113 -5.40 31.77 -2.21
C ILE A 113 -4.62 32.75 -3.13
N ALA A 114 -3.28 32.76 -3.02
CA ALA A 114 -2.44 33.66 -3.79
C ALA A 114 -2.33 33.30 -5.30
N THR A 115 -2.25 32.00 -5.61
CA THR A 115 -1.96 31.55 -6.98
C THR A 115 -3.19 31.05 -7.74
N ARG A 116 -4.30 30.82 -7.07
CA ARG A 116 -5.52 30.20 -7.62
C ARG A 116 -5.28 28.83 -8.24
N THR A 117 -4.22 28.14 -7.81
CA THR A 117 -3.90 26.77 -8.27
C THR A 117 -4.07 25.79 -7.15
N VAL A 118 -4.51 24.58 -7.50
CA VAL A 118 -4.67 23.46 -6.54
C VAL A 118 -3.34 23.13 -5.88
N SER A 119 -3.35 22.91 -4.57
CA SER A 119 -2.20 22.43 -3.81
C SER A 119 -2.56 21.22 -2.97
N ALA A 120 -1.57 20.40 -2.60
CA ALA A 120 -1.76 19.26 -1.72
C ALA A 120 -0.85 19.37 -0.49
N ALA A 121 -1.41 19.02 0.67
CA ALA A 121 -0.71 18.95 1.94
C ALA A 121 -0.90 17.54 2.54
N HIS A 122 0.17 16.95 3.05
CA HIS A 122 0.11 15.66 3.74
C HIS A 122 0.39 15.90 5.22
N HIS A 123 -0.34 15.23 6.08
CA HIS A 123 -0.08 15.21 7.52
C HIS A 123 -0.51 13.88 8.11
N ASP A 124 -0.06 13.64 9.32
CA ASP A 124 -0.48 12.53 10.15
C ASP A 124 -1.03 13.05 11.47
N MET A 125 -1.93 12.30 12.07
CA MET A 125 -2.47 12.60 13.39
C MET A 125 -3.02 11.34 14.05
N ASP A 126 -3.07 11.36 15.38
CA ASP A 126 -3.74 10.32 16.15
C ASP A 126 -5.23 10.64 16.23
N PHE A 127 -6.05 9.67 15.84
CA PHE A 127 -7.50 9.74 15.91
C PHE A 127 -8.06 8.44 16.50
N ASN A 128 -8.92 8.54 17.50
CA ASN A 128 -9.52 7.39 18.21
C ASN A 128 -8.49 6.33 18.71
N GLY A 129 -7.28 6.78 19.08
CA GLY A 129 -6.21 5.89 19.57
C GLY A 129 -5.44 5.15 18.49
N SER A 130 -5.66 5.48 17.23
CA SER A 130 -4.93 4.97 16.07
C SER A 130 -4.25 6.12 15.32
N HIS A 131 -3.08 5.81 14.73
CA HIS A 131 -2.33 6.76 13.93
C HIS A 131 -2.83 6.73 12.49
N HIS A 132 -3.16 7.89 11.94
CA HIS A 132 -3.72 8.04 10.59
C HIS A 132 -2.90 9.00 9.75
N TYR A 133 -2.85 8.75 8.45
CA TYR A 133 -2.22 9.61 7.45
C TYR A 133 -3.28 10.21 6.53
N TYR A 134 -3.18 11.53 6.29
CA TYR A 134 -4.15 12.27 5.49
C TYR A 134 -3.49 13.02 4.34
N GLU A 135 -4.14 13.03 3.19
CA GLU A 135 -3.86 13.91 2.06
C GLU A 135 -4.96 14.96 1.99
N ASN A 136 -4.62 16.24 2.16
CA ASN A 136 -5.52 17.36 1.94
C ASN A 136 -5.25 17.98 0.58
N ARG A 137 -6.24 17.95 -0.30
CA ARG A 137 -6.20 18.69 -1.55
C ARG A 137 -7.03 19.94 -1.40
N ILE A 138 -6.42 21.10 -1.65
CA ILE A 138 -6.98 22.41 -1.44
C ILE A 138 -7.28 23.03 -2.80
N PHE A 139 -8.54 23.38 -3.02
CA PHE A 139 -9.06 23.93 -4.26
C PHE A 139 -9.55 25.36 -4.02
N PRO A 140 -9.24 26.33 -4.89
CA PRO A 140 -9.90 27.62 -4.84
C PRO A 140 -11.34 27.47 -5.33
N LEU A 141 -12.34 27.87 -4.54
CA LEU A 141 -13.73 27.92 -4.99
C LEU A 141 -14.03 29.24 -5.67
N ASP A 142 -13.86 30.33 -4.95
CA ASP A 142 -14.09 31.70 -5.44
C ASP A 142 -13.12 32.68 -4.75
N GLU A 143 -13.48 33.96 -4.66
CA GLU A 143 -12.64 35.00 -4.06
C GLU A 143 -12.64 34.97 -2.52
N GLU A 144 -13.56 34.25 -1.90
CA GLU A 144 -13.75 34.23 -0.46
C GLU A 144 -13.50 32.85 0.16
N TYR A 145 -13.66 31.76 -0.63
CA TYR A 145 -13.70 30.41 -0.11
C TYR A 145 -12.73 29.47 -0.80
N VAL A 146 -12.28 28.47 -0.03
CA VAL A 146 -11.52 27.32 -0.50
C VAL A 146 -12.23 26.02 -0.08
N LEU A 147 -12.14 24.99 -0.94
CA LEU A 147 -12.57 23.64 -0.63
C LEU A 147 -11.33 22.81 -0.24
N ILE A 148 -11.41 22.12 0.88
CA ILE A 148 -10.42 21.13 1.28
C ILE A 148 -11.05 19.75 1.18
N MET A 149 -10.46 18.89 0.35
CA MET A 149 -10.75 17.47 0.27
C MET A 149 -9.73 16.73 1.13
N CYS A 150 -10.18 16.14 2.23
CA CYS A 150 -9.35 15.35 3.14
C CYS A 150 -9.58 13.86 2.88
N ARG A 151 -8.54 13.16 2.48
CA ARG A 151 -8.53 11.73 2.21
C ARG A 151 -7.69 11.00 3.25
N ASP A 152 -8.26 9.98 3.88
CA ASP A 152 -7.49 9.02 4.67
C ASP A 152 -6.69 8.12 3.70
N ILE A 153 -5.37 8.18 3.84
CA ILE A 153 -4.42 7.38 3.04
C ILE A 153 -3.67 6.36 3.91
N THR A 154 -4.16 6.08 5.12
CA THR A 154 -3.48 5.22 6.11
C THR A 154 -3.21 3.83 5.56
N GLU A 155 -4.21 3.18 4.97
CA GLU A 155 -4.07 1.85 4.37
C GLU A 155 -3.04 1.84 3.24
N ARG A 156 -3.07 2.87 2.39
CA ARG A 156 -2.12 3.03 1.29
C ARG A 156 -0.68 3.20 1.80
N VAL A 157 -0.48 4.05 2.82
CA VAL A 157 0.84 4.27 3.45
C VAL A 157 1.32 3.01 4.15
N ALA A 158 0.44 2.32 4.91
CA ALA A 158 0.77 1.07 5.58
C ALA A 158 1.20 -0.02 4.57
N THR A 159 0.45 -0.18 3.48
CA THR A 159 0.79 -1.14 2.41
C THR A 159 2.14 -0.80 1.77
N GLN A 160 2.37 0.48 1.46
CA GLN A 160 3.64 0.94 0.91
C GLN A 160 4.81 0.68 1.85
N GLN A 161 4.66 0.98 3.14
CA GLN A 161 5.68 0.72 4.17
C GLN A 161 5.96 -0.78 4.32
N GLN A 162 4.93 -1.62 4.31
CA GLN A 162 5.11 -3.08 4.34
C GLN A 162 5.91 -3.58 3.13
N LEU A 163 5.61 -3.09 1.94
CA LEU A 163 6.36 -3.43 0.73
C LEU A 163 7.82 -2.99 0.83
N GLU A 164 8.10 -1.81 1.35
CA GLU A 164 9.46 -1.30 1.54
C GLU A 164 10.24 -2.12 2.57
N ILE A 165 9.61 -2.47 3.70
CA ILE A 165 10.19 -3.36 4.70
C ILE A 165 10.50 -4.72 4.07
N PHE A 166 9.55 -5.31 3.34
CA PHE A 166 9.71 -6.60 2.69
C PHE A 166 10.89 -6.58 1.69
N LYS A 167 10.95 -5.55 0.85
CA LYS A 167 12.06 -5.34 -0.07
C LYS A 167 13.39 -5.20 0.67
N SER A 168 13.44 -4.39 1.73
CA SER A 168 14.65 -4.21 2.54
C SER A 168 15.12 -5.51 3.18
N VAL A 169 14.19 -6.37 3.64
CA VAL A 169 14.53 -7.69 4.19
C VAL A 169 15.10 -8.59 3.10
N LEU A 170 14.44 -8.69 1.95
CA LEU A 170 14.92 -9.51 0.83
C LEU A 170 16.29 -9.06 0.32
N ASP A 171 16.58 -7.75 0.33
CA ASP A 171 17.87 -7.19 -0.07
C ASP A 171 19.00 -7.44 0.94
N LYS A 172 18.66 -7.78 2.20
CA LYS A 172 19.63 -8.14 3.26
C LYS A 172 19.88 -9.65 3.38
N VAL A 173 19.04 -10.47 2.76
CA VAL A 173 19.26 -11.92 2.72
C VAL A 173 20.52 -12.22 1.91
N SER A 174 21.39 -13.09 2.44
CA SER A 174 22.61 -13.53 1.78
C SER A 174 22.38 -14.47 0.60
N ASP A 175 21.18 -15.04 0.50
CA ASP A 175 20.79 -15.89 -0.61
C ASP A 175 20.36 -15.04 -1.82
N SER A 176 20.73 -15.47 -3.01
CA SER A 176 20.29 -14.84 -4.26
C SER A 176 18.85 -15.24 -4.55
N ILE A 177 17.95 -14.24 -4.70
CA ILE A 177 16.53 -14.45 -4.96
C ILE A 177 16.17 -13.84 -6.31
N LEU A 178 15.51 -14.65 -7.14
CA LEU A 178 15.02 -14.28 -8.46
C LEU A 178 13.59 -14.76 -8.65
N ALA A 179 12.72 -13.94 -9.24
CA ALA A 179 11.42 -14.36 -9.75
C ALA A 179 11.30 -14.07 -11.24
N VAL A 180 10.77 -15.02 -11.99
CA VAL A 180 10.52 -14.91 -13.42
C VAL A 180 9.12 -15.39 -13.75
N SER A 181 8.53 -14.83 -14.80
CA SER A 181 7.30 -15.33 -15.38
C SER A 181 7.52 -16.61 -16.20
N SER A 182 6.45 -17.32 -16.54
CA SER A 182 6.54 -18.57 -17.31
C SER A 182 7.25 -18.43 -18.66
N ASP A 183 7.19 -17.24 -19.28
CA ASP A 183 7.92 -16.91 -20.51
C ASP A 183 9.41 -16.55 -20.26
N GLY A 184 9.88 -16.66 -19.04
CA GLY A 184 11.24 -16.36 -18.63
C GLY A 184 11.57 -14.89 -18.40
N THR A 185 10.58 -13.98 -18.39
CA THR A 185 10.81 -12.56 -18.12
C THR A 185 11.13 -12.32 -16.64
N LEU A 186 12.17 -11.55 -16.34
CA LEU A 186 12.53 -11.16 -14.99
C LEU A 186 11.46 -10.23 -14.39
N VAL A 187 10.87 -10.69 -13.30
CA VAL A 187 9.88 -9.92 -12.52
C VAL A 187 10.51 -9.31 -11.28
N TYR A 188 11.39 -10.06 -10.61
CA TYR A 188 12.07 -9.61 -9.41
C TYR A 188 13.47 -10.21 -9.31
N ALA A 189 14.43 -9.44 -8.76
CA ALA A 189 15.72 -9.92 -8.29
C ALA A 189 16.15 -9.10 -7.07
N ASN A 190 16.64 -9.77 -6.02
CA ASN A 190 17.19 -9.05 -4.87
C ASN A 190 18.60 -8.53 -5.16
N LYS A 191 19.09 -7.67 -4.27
CA LYS A 191 20.41 -7.06 -4.39
C LYS A 191 21.52 -8.11 -4.51
N GLN A 192 21.46 -9.20 -3.70
CA GLN A 192 22.44 -10.28 -3.72
C GLN A 192 22.52 -10.93 -5.09
N PHE A 193 21.38 -11.24 -5.73
CA PHE A 193 21.36 -11.80 -7.07
C PHE A 193 22.00 -10.86 -8.10
N MET A 194 21.65 -9.58 -8.05
CA MET A 194 22.20 -8.59 -9.00
C MET A 194 23.71 -8.45 -8.87
N GLU A 195 24.25 -8.42 -7.65
CA GLU A 195 25.69 -8.34 -7.39
C GLU A 195 26.43 -9.61 -7.80
N GLU A 196 25.86 -10.78 -7.52
CA GLU A 196 26.49 -12.06 -7.79
C GLU A 196 26.58 -12.37 -9.30
N TYR A 197 25.48 -12.10 -10.02
CA TYR A 197 25.38 -12.40 -11.45
C TYR A 197 25.73 -11.21 -12.35
N GLY A 198 26.06 -10.05 -11.79
CA GLY A 198 26.43 -8.83 -12.53
C GLY A 198 25.28 -8.28 -13.39
N VAL A 199 24.04 -8.42 -12.91
CA VAL A 199 22.83 -7.98 -13.60
C VAL A 199 22.49 -6.56 -13.21
N THR A 200 22.21 -5.72 -14.19
CA THR A 200 21.66 -4.38 -13.96
C THR A 200 20.13 -4.42 -13.98
N GLN A 201 19.50 -3.53 -13.23
CA GLN A 201 18.06 -3.50 -12.97
C GLN A 201 17.25 -3.20 -14.25
N GLN A 202 17.00 -4.21 -15.10
CA GLN A 202 16.10 -4.15 -16.26
C GLN A 202 14.92 -5.13 -16.08
N MET A 203 14.15 -4.93 -14.97
CA MET A 203 12.95 -5.72 -14.70
C MET A 203 11.91 -5.52 -15.81
N GLY A 204 11.21 -6.60 -16.15
CA GLY A 204 10.13 -6.59 -17.14
C GLY A 204 10.54 -6.72 -18.61
N THR A 205 11.83 -6.60 -18.94
CA THR A 205 12.31 -6.72 -20.33
C THR A 205 13.39 -7.78 -20.53
N GLN A 206 14.17 -8.08 -19.49
CA GLN A 206 15.26 -9.05 -19.55
C GLN A 206 14.73 -10.47 -19.34
N LYS A 207 15.28 -11.43 -20.09
CA LYS A 207 14.93 -12.85 -19.97
C LYS A 207 15.96 -13.61 -19.14
N ILE A 208 15.51 -14.65 -18.44
CA ILE A 208 16.41 -15.49 -17.62
C ILE A 208 17.52 -16.15 -18.43
N TYR A 209 17.26 -16.49 -19.68
CA TYR A 209 18.26 -17.11 -20.56
C TYR A 209 19.29 -16.13 -21.12
N ASP A 210 19.09 -14.81 -20.94
CA ASP A 210 20.09 -13.76 -21.22
C ASP A 210 21.07 -13.57 -20.06
N LEU A 211 20.77 -14.19 -18.90
CA LEU A 211 21.60 -14.10 -17.71
C LEU A 211 22.74 -15.13 -17.73
N PRO A 212 23.83 -14.91 -16.99
CA PRO A 212 24.92 -15.86 -16.84
C PRO A 212 24.57 -17.02 -15.91
N VAL A 213 23.38 -17.59 -16.06
CA VAL A 213 22.88 -18.75 -15.33
C VAL A 213 22.92 -20.02 -16.18
N SER A 214 22.61 -21.18 -15.61
CA SER A 214 22.65 -22.45 -16.31
C SER A 214 21.62 -22.60 -17.45
N MET A 215 20.56 -21.80 -17.43
CA MET A 215 19.45 -21.81 -18.40
C MET A 215 19.69 -20.78 -19.52
N ARG A 216 20.74 -20.98 -20.31
CA ARG A 216 21.21 -19.99 -21.31
C ARG A 216 20.48 -20.01 -22.66
N THR A 217 19.42 -20.79 -22.79
CA THR A 217 18.61 -20.85 -24.02
C THR A 217 17.13 -20.99 -23.65
N PRO A 218 16.21 -20.56 -24.54
CA PRO A 218 14.78 -20.76 -24.35
C PRO A 218 14.40 -22.24 -24.14
N GLU A 219 15.04 -23.16 -24.85
CA GLU A 219 14.75 -24.59 -24.76
C GLU A 219 15.14 -25.16 -23.38
N LEU A 220 16.26 -24.71 -22.82
CA LEU A 220 16.69 -25.08 -21.46
C LEU A 220 15.74 -24.50 -20.40
N TRP A 221 15.22 -23.31 -20.66
CA TRP A 221 14.22 -22.74 -19.80
C TRP A 221 12.91 -23.55 -19.81
N GLU A 222 12.38 -23.85 -20.98
CA GLU A 222 11.17 -24.65 -21.12
C GLU A 222 11.31 -26.05 -20.49
N ALA A 223 12.46 -26.72 -20.69
CA ALA A 223 12.75 -27.99 -20.03
C ALA A 223 12.76 -27.85 -18.49
N LYS A 224 13.38 -26.79 -17.96
CA LYS A 224 13.40 -26.53 -16.52
C LYS A 224 12.01 -26.22 -15.97
N LEU A 225 11.22 -25.42 -16.68
CA LEU A 225 9.84 -25.10 -16.31
C LEU A 225 8.97 -26.37 -16.26
N LYS A 226 9.15 -27.27 -17.20
CA LYS A 226 8.49 -28.58 -17.20
C LYS A 226 8.90 -29.40 -15.97
N ASP A 227 10.20 -29.48 -15.65
CA ASP A 227 10.69 -30.20 -14.46
C ASP A 227 10.05 -29.65 -13.18
N ILE A 228 9.91 -28.31 -13.06
CA ILE A 228 9.30 -27.66 -11.89
C ILE A 228 7.82 -28.03 -11.78
N ARG A 229 7.08 -27.98 -12.88
CA ARG A 229 5.66 -28.35 -12.93
C ARG A 229 5.43 -29.82 -12.61
N ASP A 230 6.25 -30.71 -13.16
CA ASP A 230 6.18 -32.17 -12.95
C ASP A 230 6.49 -32.55 -11.49
N ASN A 231 7.25 -31.73 -10.76
CA ASN A 231 7.56 -31.89 -9.33
C ASN A 231 6.62 -31.09 -8.40
N SER A 232 5.35 -30.94 -8.77
CA SER A 232 4.32 -30.27 -7.95
C SER A 232 4.66 -28.81 -7.61
N GLY A 233 5.35 -28.11 -8.50
CA GLY A 233 5.67 -26.68 -8.35
C GLY A 233 6.80 -26.36 -7.38
N SER A 234 7.48 -27.37 -6.79
CA SER A 234 8.65 -27.14 -5.94
C SER A 234 9.75 -28.17 -6.26
N PHE A 235 10.97 -27.68 -6.45
CA PHE A 235 12.09 -28.52 -6.86
C PHE A 235 13.41 -27.93 -6.34
N SER A 236 14.30 -28.81 -5.83
CA SER A 236 15.62 -28.38 -5.38
C SER A 236 16.72 -29.18 -6.05
N TYR A 237 17.79 -28.50 -6.46
CA TYR A 237 18.94 -29.12 -7.10
C TYR A 237 20.23 -28.38 -6.76
N ARG A 238 21.38 -29.04 -7.05
CA ARG A 238 22.69 -28.41 -6.95
C ARG A 238 23.21 -28.03 -8.32
N ALA A 239 23.76 -26.84 -8.43
CA ALA A 239 24.38 -26.35 -9.65
C ALA A 239 25.80 -25.86 -9.37
N ALA A 240 26.72 -26.19 -10.27
CA ALA A 240 28.04 -25.57 -10.28
C ALA A 240 27.94 -24.19 -10.96
N TYR A 241 28.55 -23.19 -10.35
CA TYR A 241 28.57 -21.84 -10.87
C TYR A 241 29.97 -21.24 -10.78
N VAL A 242 30.36 -20.49 -11.80
CA VAL A 242 31.61 -19.71 -11.80
C VAL A 242 31.22 -18.23 -11.80
N ARG A 243 31.53 -17.55 -10.70
CA ARG A 243 31.29 -16.11 -10.62
C ARG A 243 32.16 -15.37 -11.63
N LYS A 244 31.59 -14.33 -12.28
CA LYS A 244 32.31 -13.52 -13.24
C LYS A 244 33.57 -12.92 -12.62
N GLY A 245 34.75 -13.25 -13.16
CA GLY A 245 36.07 -12.81 -12.64
C GLY A 245 36.69 -13.75 -11.60
N GLU A 246 36.06 -14.88 -11.24
CA GLU A 246 36.63 -15.92 -10.39
C GLU A 246 36.99 -17.15 -11.24
N GLU A 247 38.07 -17.83 -10.88
CA GLU A 247 38.49 -19.11 -11.53
C GLU A 247 37.89 -20.35 -10.83
N LYS A 248 37.34 -20.17 -9.62
CA LYS A 248 36.85 -21.28 -8.79
C LYS A 248 35.38 -21.56 -9.01
N ASN A 249 35.05 -22.84 -9.20
CA ASN A 249 33.67 -23.30 -9.17
C ASN A 249 33.10 -23.16 -7.76
N ARG A 250 31.94 -22.56 -7.68
CA ARG A 250 31.09 -22.56 -6.49
C ARG A 250 29.99 -23.60 -6.64
N VAL A 251 29.47 -24.09 -5.54
CA VAL A 251 28.33 -25.01 -5.52
C VAL A 251 27.14 -24.31 -4.90
N HIS A 252 26.12 -24.13 -5.70
CA HIS A 252 24.87 -23.52 -5.27
C HIS A 252 23.80 -24.58 -5.02
N GLN A 253 23.08 -24.46 -3.92
CA GLN A 253 21.80 -25.11 -3.72
C GLN A 253 20.72 -24.18 -4.25
N VAL A 254 19.98 -24.64 -5.26
CA VAL A 254 18.89 -23.87 -5.85
C VAL A 254 17.58 -24.53 -5.46
N SER A 255 16.68 -23.76 -4.86
CA SER A 255 15.29 -24.17 -4.56
C SER A 255 14.34 -23.33 -5.41
N THR A 256 13.42 -23.99 -6.09
CA THR A 256 12.45 -23.35 -6.96
C THR A 256 11.04 -23.54 -6.43
N TYR A 257 10.21 -22.51 -6.59
CA TYR A 257 8.80 -22.53 -6.20
C TYR A 257 7.96 -21.88 -7.28
N LEU A 258 6.88 -22.55 -7.67
CA LEU A 258 5.87 -22.03 -8.57
C LEU A 258 4.76 -21.40 -7.74
N THR A 259 4.42 -20.14 -8.02
CA THR A 259 3.25 -19.46 -7.49
C THR A 259 2.38 -18.96 -8.63
N GLN A 260 1.09 -18.90 -8.39
CA GLN A 260 0.13 -18.34 -9.35
C GLN A 260 -0.60 -17.20 -8.66
N GLU A 261 -0.50 -16.02 -9.25
CA GLU A 261 -1.25 -14.83 -8.84
C GLU A 261 -2.07 -14.34 -10.03
N ASP A 262 -3.38 -14.30 -9.87
CA ASP A 262 -4.34 -14.05 -10.93
C ASP A 262 -4.09 -14.98 -12.12
N ASP A 263 -3.84 -14.45 -13.33
CA ASP A 263 -3.51 -15.20 -14.54
C ASP A 263 -1.99 -15.32 -14.78
N THR A 264 -1.14 -14.89 -13.82
CA THR A 264 0.31 -14.86 -13.99
C THR A 264 0.98 -15.97 -13.17
N GLU A 265 1.69 -16.85 -13.84
CA GLU A 265 2.52 -17.89 -13.23
C GLU A 265 3.92 -17.33 -12.98
N LEU A 266 4.37 -17.35 -11.70
CA LEU A 266 5.69 -16.89 -11.29
C LEU A 266 6.53 -18.05 -10.76
N ILE A 267 7.76 -18.11 -11.19
CA ILE A 267 8.75 -19.08 -10.77
C ILE A 267 9.81 -18.37 -9.94
N TRP A 268 9.90 -18.74 -8.68
CA TRP A 268 10.87 -18.23 -7.73
C TRP A 268 12.09 -19.13 -7.66
N PHE A 269 13.27 -18.53 -7.62
CA PHE A 269 14.55 -19.22 -7.41
C PHE A 269 15.20 -18.63 -6.16
N PHE A 270 15.51 -19.49 -5.21
CA PHE A 270 16.30 -19.19 -4.01
C PHE A 270 17.61 -19.93 -4.16
N THR A 271 18.70 -19.20 -4.26
CA THR A 271 20.03 -19.75 -4.53
C THR A 271 20.97 -19.44 -3.37
N GLN A 272 21.45 -20.49 -2.72
CA GLN A 272 22.38 -20.42 -1.60
C GLN A 272 23.75 -20.97 -2.02
N ASP A 273 24.83 -20.22 -1.77
CA ASP A 273 26.19 -20.73 -1.91
C ASP A 273 26.51 -21.68 -0.75
N ILE A 274 26.65 -22.98 -1.06
CA ILE A 274 26.97 -24.03 -0.09
C ILE A 274 28.42 -24.54 -0.22
N THR A 275 29.27 -23.82 -0.94
CA THR A 275 30.64 -24.23 -1.24
C THR A 275 31.43 -24.54 0.02
N ASP A 276 31.39 -23.64 1.01
CA ASP A 276 32.14 -23.82 2.25
C ASP A 276 31.53 -24.91 3.14
N VAL A 277 30.21 -25.08 3.10
CA VAL A 277 29.54 -26.18 3.82
C VAL A 277 29.98 -27.53 3.28
N ILE A 278 30.07 -27.67 1.95
CA ILE A 278 30.53 -28.91 1.32
C ILE A 278 32.00 -29.16 1.63
N LYS A 279 32.89 -28.16 1.51
CA LYS A 279 34.32 -28.28 1.86
C LYS A 279 34.52 -28.74 3.29
N LYS A 280 33.89 -28.07 4.25
CA LYS A 280 33.99 -28.44 5.68
C LYS A 280 33.47 -29.86 5.95
N ARG A 281 32.40 -30.26 5.29
CA ARG A 281 31.86 -31.62 5.41
C ARG A 281 32.85 -32.66 4.87
N ASP A 282 33.46 -32.37 3.74
CA ASP A 282 34.39 -33.30 3.08
C ASP A 282 35.70 -33.35 3.88
N GLU A 283 36.22 -32.25 4.42
CA GLU A 283 37.35 -32.20 5.37
C GLU A 283 37.08 -33.02 6.63
N LEU A 284 35.89 -32.87 7.23
CA LEU A 284 35.48 -33.68 8.40
C LEU A 284 35.41 -35.18 8.06
N ARG A 285 34.92 -35.51 6.87
CA ARG A 285 34.83 -36.89 6.40
C ARG A 285 36.25 -37.51 6.24
N GLU A 286 37.17 -36.77 5.62
CA GLU A 286 38.57 -37.22 5.44
C GLU A 286 39.25 -37.39 6.80
N LEU A 287 39.05 -36.44 7.73
CA LEU A 287 39.59 -36.53 9.11
C LEU A 287 39.04 -37.76 9.84
N ASN A 288 37.74 -38.02 9.74
CA ASN A 288 37.14 -39.20 10.37
C ASN A 288 37.68 -40.50 9.78
N LEU A 289 37.84 -40.61 8.45
CA LEU A 289 38.43 -41.75 7.79
C LEU A 289 39.90 -41.98 8.24
N LEU A 290 40.65 -40.90 8.35
CA LEU A 290 42.03 -40.96 8.85
C LEU A 290 42.07 -41.45 10.30
N LEU A 291 41.21 -40.88 11.19
CA LEU A 291 41.10 -41.30 12.58
C LEU A 291 40.71 -42.79 12.71
N ASP A 292 39.70 -43.22 11.96
CA ASP A 292 39.29 -44.63 11.94
C ASP A 292 40.42 -45.54 11.45
N GLY A 293 41.17 -45.14 10.41
CA GLY A 293 42.31 -45.86 9.89
C GLY A 293 43.41 -45.96 10.94
N ILE A 294 43.74 -44.89 11.65
CA ILE A 294 44.74 -44.89 12.74
C ILE A 294 44.28 -45.78 13.88
N LEU A 295 43.07 -45.53 14.39
CA LEU A 295 42.57 -46.20 15.61
C LEU A 295 42.41 -47.73 15.40
N ASN A 296 42.03 -48.15 14.20
CA ASN A 296 41.87 -49.57 13.89
C ASN A 296 43.19 -50.30 13.56
N ASN A 297 44.28 -49.57 13.28
CA ASN A 297 45.60 -50.15 13.00
C ASN A 297 46.58 -50.03 14.17
N ILE A 298 46.23 -49.30 15.26
CA ILE A 298 47.05 -49.26 16.47
C ILE A 298 47.01 -50.63 17.14
N PRO A 299 48.17 -51.24 17.47
CA PRO A 299 48.24 -52.54 18.15
C PRO A 299 47.94 -52.43 19.65
N VAL A 300 46.92 -51.69 20.00
CA VAL A 300 46.47 -51.43 21.39
C VAL A 300 44.95 -51.49 21.41
N TYR A 301 44.40 -52.10 22.45
CA TYR A 301 42.94 -52.09 22.69
C TYR A 301 42.53 -50.75 23.21
N LEU A 302 41.69 -50.03 22.40
CA LEU A 302 41.12 -48.74 22.74
C LEU A 302 39.60 -48.85 22.82
N TYR A 303 39.06 -48.35 23.93
CA TYR A 303 37.62 -48.23 24.09
C TYR A 303 37.24 -46.93 24.83
N VAL A 304 36.09 -46.45 24.55
CA VAL A 304 35.47 -45.28 25.20
C VAL A 304 34.14 -45.72 25.78
N LYS A 305 33.88 -45.31 27.03
CA LYS A 305 32.62 -45.59 27.74
C LYS A 305 31.96 -44.29 28.16
N ASP A 306 30.64 -44.30 28.22
CA ASP A 306 29.84 -43.19 28.73
C ASP A 306 29.75 -43.32 30.27
N PRO A 307 30.27 -42.39 31.08
CA PRO A 307 30.16 -42.44 32.53
C PRO A 307 28.74 -42.10 33.02
N GLU A 308 27.91 -41.43 32.20
CA GLU A 308 26.57 -41.01 32.55
C GLU A 308 25.49 -42.07 32.19
N ASP A 309 25.82 -43.06 31.32
CA ASP A 309 24.92 -44.12 30.86
C ASP A 309 25.54 -45.50 31.22
N ASP A 310 25.62 -45.77 32.52
CA ASP A 310 26.09 -47.05 33.11
C ASP A 310 27.33 -47.65 32.44
N PHE A 311 28.28 -46.77 32.07
CA PHE A 311 29.53 -47.12 31.39
C PHE A 311 29.32 -47.91 30.11
N ARG A 312 28.24 -47.61 29.37
CA ARG A 312 27.99 -48.16 28.05
C ARG A 312 29.15 -47.84 27.12
N TYR A 313 29.54 -48.82 26.28
CA TYR A 313 30.57 -48.61 25.27
C TYR A 313 30.08 -47.68 24.18
N LEU A 314 30.78 -46.57 24.00
CA LEU A 314 30.56 -45.62 22.92
C LEU A 314 31.42 -45.94 21.68
N TYR A 315 32.61 -46.50 21.91
CA TYR A 315 33.55 -46.84 20.86
C TYR A 315 34.49 -47.95 21.31
N TRP A 316 34.91 -48.82 20.39
CA TRP A 316 36.06 -49.72 20.50
C TRP A 316 36.74 -49.93 19.13
N ASN A 317 38.08 -50.13 19.07
CA ASN A 317 38.78 -50.38 17.84
C ASN A 317 38.76 -51.88 17.45
N LEU A 318 38.99 -52.17 16.13
CA LEU A 318 38.97 -53.55 15.60
C LEU A 318 40.01 -54.46 16.22
N SER A 319 41.10 -53.95 16.77
CA SER A 319 42.12 -54.76 17.46
C SER A 319 41.56 -55.55 18.64
N LEU A 320 40.39 -55.17 19.17
CA LEU A 320 39.70 -55.86 20.24
C LEU A 320 38.87 -57.06 19.76
N ILE A 321 38.65 -57.21 18.45
CA ILE A 321 37.81 -58.28 17.88
C ILE A 321 38.65 -59.48 17.39
N HIS A 322 39.97 -59.35 17.28
CA HIS A 322 40.86 -60.33 16.72
C HIS A 322 41.57 -61.22 17.83
N ILE A 323 40.95 -61.36 18.99
CA ILE A 323 41.28 -62.34 20.01
C ILE A 323 40.19 -63.40 20.01
#